data_7e9d6af7d130506368f0e1e67f8d97d1
#
_entry.id   7e9d6af7d130506368f0e1e67f8d97d1
#
_cell.length_a   1.000
_cell.length_b   1.000
_cell.length_c   1.000
_cell.angle_alpha   90.00
_cell.angle_beta   90.00
_cell.angle_gamma   90.00
#
_symmetry.space_group_name_H-M   'P 1'
#
loop_
_entity.id
_entity.type
_entity.pdbx_description
1 polymer ?
#
loop_
_entity_poly.entity_id
_entity_poly.type
_entity_poly.pdbx_seq_one_letter_code
_entity_poly.pdbx_strand_id
1 'polypeptide(L)'
;AGKPFEFVRKVIRNVEHYLAFANGLGNDGKPSLAMDSLKRLAGGAFSLHFVLLLAAANFPKPLFDHFVAQLESFLFYYIFTKTPTKDLERSFSQWADELRAIAETSDPVKQKVQLNAFIAERFEKNMAGKSQELADALKRFTLYSMQQYRTRYLLARLTQHVDMAFSGLKVPGSLEPFTNLEIEHILPNKP
;
A
#
# COMPACT_ATOMS: atom_id res chain seq x y z
N ALA A 1 35.41 10.28 -3.63
CA ALA A 1 34.60 11.36 -4.24
C ALA A 1 33.68 10.72 -5.26
N GLY A 2 32.37 10.62 -4.95
CA GLY A 2 31.37 10.07 -5.88
C GLY A 2 31.31 10.95 -7.14
N LYS A 3 31.14 10.31 -8.28
CA LYS A 3 31.05 11.02 -9.56
C LYS A 3 29.76 11.87 -9.53
N PRO A 4 29.82 13.19 -9.71
CA PRO A 4 28.65 14.08 -9.60
C PRO A 4 27.51 13.66 -10.51
N PHE A 5 27.81 13.08 -11.67
CA PHE A 5 26.81 12.55 -12.60
C PHE A 5 26.07 11.30 -12.08
N GLU A 6 26.65 10.48 -11.20
CA GLU A 6 25.96 9.34 -10.59
C GLU A 6 24.89 9.81 -9.61
N PHE A 7 25.18 10.84 -8.84
CA PHE A 7 24.19 11.45 -7.95
C PHE A 7 23.00 12.01 -8.74
N VAL A 8 23.27 12.79 -9.78
CA VAL A 8 22.22 13.38 -10.63
C VAL A 8 21.35 12.30 -11.27
N ARG A 9 21.96 11.24 -11.82
CA ARG A 9 21.22 10.10 -12.40
C ARG A 9 20.33 9.39 -11.36
N LYS A 10 20.82 9.23 -10.13
CA LYS A 10 20.05 8.64 -9.04
C LYS A 10 18.84 9.51 -8.67
N VAL A 11 19.03 10.82 -8.61
CA VAL A 11 17.93 11.78 -8.36
C VAL A 11 16.88 11.69 -9.47
N ILE A 12 17.30 11.75 -10.73
CA ILE A 12 16.36 11.66 -11.88
C ILE A 12 15.56 10.35 -11.81
N ARG A 13 16.22 9.22 -11.63
CA ARG A 13 15.52 7.92 -11.49
C ARG A 13 14.53 7.88 -10.34
N ASN A 14 14.88 8.45 -9.20
CA ASN A 14 13.96 8.53 -8.06
C ASN A 14 12.75 9.42 -8.36
N VAL A 15 12.93 10.51 -9.11
CA VAL A 15 11.82 11.36 -9.56
C VAL A 15 10.91 10.60 -10.54
N GLU A 16 11.48 9.86 -11.49
CA GLU A 16 10.73 9.01 -12.42
C GLU A 16 9.89 7.95 -11.67
N HIS A 17 10.49 7.24 -10.71
CA HIS A 17 9.76 6.30 -9.87
C HIS A 17 8.68 6.98 -9.03
N TYR A 18 8.98 8.13 -8.43
CA TYR A 18 7.98 8.88 -7.66
C TYR A 18 6.76 9.24 -8.52
N LEU A 19 6.99 9.75 -9.73
CA LEU A 19 5.91 10.09 -10.66
C LEU A 19 5.12 8.85 -11.11
N ALA A 20 5.80 7.74 -11.38
CA ALA A 20 5.16 6.48 -11.71
C ALA A 20 4.26 6.00 -10.55
N PHE A 21 4.78 5.95 -9.33
CA PHE A 21 4.04 5.52 -8.14
C PHE A 21 2.86 6.44 -7.83
N ALA A 22 3.03 7.75 -7.95
CA ALA A 22 1.95 8.72 -7.78
C ALA A 22 0.80 8.52 -8.78
N ASN A 23 1.11 7.95 -9.96
CA ASN A 23 0.13 7.60 -10.97
C ASN A 23 -0.42 6.15 -10.84
N GLY A 24 0.01 5.38 -9.83
CA GLY A 24 -0.43 3.99 -9.63
C GLY A 24 0.27 2.99 -10.55
N LEU A 25 1.41 3.38 -11.13
CA LEU A 25 2.23 2.50 -11.95
C LEU A 25 3.24 1.74 -11.07
N GLY A 26 3.66 0.57 -11.52
CA GLY A 26 4.71 -0.22 -10.89
C GLY A 26 6.12 0.37 -11.07
N ASN A 27 7.11 -0.28 -10.49
CA ASN A 27 8.51 0.11 -10.60
C ASN A 27 9.10 -0.10 -12.02
N ASP A 28 8.37 -0.77 -12.90
CA ASP A 28 8.66 -0.91 -14.33
C ASP A 28 7.93 0.14 -15.20
N GLY A 29 7.25 1.09 -14.57
CA GLY A 29 6.45 2.14 -15.24
C GLY A 29 5.16 1.64 -15.89
N LYS A 30 4.76 0.38 -15.66
CA LYS A 30 3.54 -0.21 -16.21
C LYS A 30 2.42 -0.24 -15.18
N PRO A 31 1.15 -0.38 -15.61
CA PRO A 31 0.03 -0.55 -14.68
C PRO A 31 0.29 -1.69 -13.69
N SER A 32 0.05 -1.43 -12.39
CA SER A 32 0.17 -2.40 -11.31
C SER A 32 -1.09 -2.37 -10.46
N LEU A 33 -1.75 -3.52 -10.31
CA LEU A 33 -2.95 -3.63 -9.47
C LEU A 33 -2.65 -3.31 -8.01
N ALA A 34 -1.49 -3.71 -7.51
CA ALA A 34 -1.07 -3.42 -6.14
C ALA A 34 -0.87 -1.91 -5.93
N MET A 35 -0.20 -1.24 -6.87
CA MET A 35 0.02 0.21 -6.81
C MET A 35 -1.27 1.00 -6.96
N ASP A 36 -2.17 0.61 -7.88
CA ASP A 36 -3.49 1.25 -8.03
C ASP A 36 -4.31 1.14 -6.75
N SER A 37 -4.30 -0.03 -6.12
CA SER A 37 -4.99 -0.27 -4.86
C SER A 37 -4.42 0.58 -3.72
N LEU A 38 -3.10 0.59 -3.55
CA LEU A 38 -2.43 1.41 -2.55
C LEU A 38 -2.70 2.91 -2.76
N LYS A 39 -2.64 3.40 -4.01
CA LYS A 39 -2.96 4.77 -4.36
C LYS A 39 -4.39 5.15 -3.95
N ARG A 40 -5.37 4.27 -4.18
CA ARG A 40 -6.77 4.49 -3.79
C ARG A 40 -6.94 4.55 -2.27
N LEU A 41 -6.23 3.73 -1.51
CA LEU A 41 -6.23 3.75 -0.06
C LEU A 41 -5.57 5.02 0.50
N ALA A 42 -4.37 5.35 0.04
CA ALA A 42 -3.58 6.47 0.54
C ALA A 42 -4.21 7.82 0.17
N GLY A 43 -4.70 7.94 -1.08
CA GLY A 43 -5.15 9.21 -1.64
C GLY A 43 -4.03 10.25 -1.71
N GLY A 44 -4.39 11.50 -1.98
CA GLY A 44 -3.40 12.59 -2.04
C GLY A 44 -2.94 13.11 -0.67
N ALA A 45 -3.63 12.73 0.41
CA ALA A 45 -3.35 13.25 1.76
C ALA A 45 -2.26 12.48 2.52
N PHE A 46 -1.95 11.25 2.09
CA PHE A 46 -0.94 10.41 2.75
C PHE A 46 0.22 10.16 1.80
N SER A 47 1.38 10.74 2.09
CA SER A 47 2.59 10.66 1.23
C SER A 47 3.75 9.88 1.85
N LEU A 48 3.69 9.55 3.14
CA LEU A 48 4.79 8.91 3.87
C LEU A 48 5.21 7.56 3.27
N HIS A 49 4.26 6.82 2.68
CA HIS A 49 4.52 5.52 2.04
C HIS A 49 5.51 5.58 0.87
N PHE A 50 5.66 6.74 0.20
CA PHE A 50 6.64 6.91 -0.88
C PHE A 50 8.08 6.69 -0.43
N VAL A 51 8.40 6.92 0.85
CA VAL A 51 9.73 6.64 1.41
C VAL A 51 10.08 5.16 1.25
N LEU A 52 9.14 4.27 1.56
CA LEU A 52 9.33 2.83 1.43
C LEU A 52 9.24 2.36 -0.03
N LEU A 53 8.33 2.92 -0.82
CA LEU A 53 8.21 2.59 -2.25
C LEU A 53 9.49 2.92 -3.02
N LEU A 54 10.07 4.09 -2.79
CA LEU A 54 11.34 4.49 -3.42
C LEU A 54 12.52 3.62 -2.96
N ALA A 55 12.52 3.19 -1.70
CA ALA A 55 13.53 2.25 -1.19
C ALA A 55 13.41 0.86 -1.85
N ALA A 56 12.19 0.43 -2.16
CA ALA A 56 11.87 -0.85 -2.81
C ALA A 56 11.89 -0.79 -4.35
N ALA A 57 12.12 0.38 -4.96
CA ALA A 57 11.99 0.57 -6.41
C ALA A 57 12.87 -0.34 -7.27
N ASN A 58 14.01 -0.79 -6.73
CA ASN A 58 14.93 -1.68 -7.44
C ASN A 58 14.62 -3.19 -7.26
N PHE A 59 13.55 -3.57 -6.57
CA PHE A 59 13.15 -4.97 -6.52
C PHE A 59 12.70 -5.49 -7.90
N PRO A 60 12.89 -6.78 -8.20
CA PRO A 60 12.19 -7.43 -9.30
C PRO A 60 10.67 -7.21 -9.16
N LYS A 61 9.98 -6.98 -10.29
CA LYS A 61 8.54 -6.63 -10.28
C LYS A 61 7.67 -7.54 -9.38
N PRO A 62 7.79 -8.89 -9.40
CA PRO A 62 6.96 -9.73 -8.53
C PRO A 62 7.19 -9.48 -7.04
N LEU A 63 8.43 -9.19 -6.63
CA LEU A 63 8.75 -8.85 -5.23
C LEU A 63 8.26 -7.45 -4.88
N PHE A 64 8.37 -6.50 -5.82
CA PHE A 64 7.83 -5.16 -5.64
C PHE A 64 6.30 -5.19 -5.44
N ASP A 65 5.58 -5.87 -6.33
CA ASP A 65 4.12 -5.98 -6.23
C ASP A 65 3.70 -6.69 -4.93
N HIS A 66 4.43 -7.73 -4.52
CA HIS A 66 4.20 -8.40 -3.22
C HIS A 66 4.42 -7.43 -2.05
N PHE A 67 5.53 -6.69 -2.05
CA PHE A 67 5.82 -5.67 -1.04
C PHE A 67 4.72 -4.61 -0.95
N VAL A 68 4.28 -4.09 -2.10
CA VAL A 68 3.22 -3.06 -2.18
C VAL A 68 1.91 -3.57 -1.59
N ALA A 69 1.53 -4.82 -1.88
CA ALA A 69 0.32 -5.42 -1.31
C ALA A 69 0.41 -5.56 0.22
N GLN A 70 1.58 -5.91 0.76
CA GLN A 70 1.78 -5.97 2.20
C GLN A 70 1.79 -4.58 2.85
N LEU A 71 2.39 -3.60 2.19
CA LEU A 71 2.36 -2.21 2.63
C LEU A 71 0.94 -1.65 2.63
N GLU A 72 0.13 -1.97 1.62
CA GLU A 72 -1.30 -1.61 1.58
C GLU A 72 -2.05 -2.18 2.79
N SER A 73 -1.87 -3.46 3.09
CA SER A 73 -2.50 -4.12 4.25
C SER A 73 -2.09 -3.47 5.57
N PHE A 74 -0.80 -3.15 5.72
CA PHE A 74 -0.28 -2.44 6.89
C PHE A 74 -0.89 -1.05 7.04
N LEU A 75 -0.93 -0.26 5.96
CA LEU A 75 -1.51 1.08 5.98
C LEU A 75 -3.03 1.07 6.15
N PHE A 76 -3.72 0.06 5.62
CA PHE A 76 -5.15 -0.13 5.86
C PHE A 76 -5.46 -0.14 7.35
N TYR A 77 -4.70 -0.94 8.12
CA TYR A 77 -4.85 -0.98 9.56
C TYR A 77 -4.71 0.42 10.18
N TYR A 78 -3.58 1.10 9.94
CA TYR A 78 -3.30 2.41 10.53
C TYR A 78 -4.33 3.48 10.16
N ILE A 79 -4.81 3.47 8.91
CA ILE A 79 -5.78 4.44 8.42
C ILE A 79 -7.16 4.20 9.05
N PHE A 80 -7.62 2.94 9.08
CA PHE A 80 -8.98 2.62 9.54
C PHE A 80 -9.12 2.61 11.07
N THR A 81 -8.06 2.33 11.81
CA THR A 81 -8.04 2.50 13.27
C THR A 81 -7.75 3.94 13.71
N LYS A 82 -7.42 4.84 12.77
CA LYS A 82 -6.97 6.22 13.05
C LYS A 82 -5.75 6.27 13.98
N THR A 83 -4.90 5.25 13.90
CA THR A 83 -3.66 5.19 14.67
C THR A 83 -2.75 6.35 14.25
N PRO A 84 -2.17 7.11 15.18
CA PRO A 84 -1.28 8.22 14.85
C PRO A 84 -0.09 7.77 13.99
N THR A 85 0.16 8.50 12.90
CA THR A 85 1.23 8.17 11.95
C THR A 85 2.59 8.77 12.33
N LYS A 86 2.67 9.58 13.39
CA LYS A 86 3.90 10.24 13.82
C LYS A 86 5.05 9.24 14.10
N ASP A 87 4.71 8.09 14.70
CA ASP A 87 5.69 7.06 14.99
C ASP A 87 6.16 6.32 13.73
N LEU A 88 5.33 6.33 12.67
CA LEU A 88 5.68 5.73 11.37
C LEU A 88 6.77 6.52 10.65
N GLU A 89 6.85 7.85 10.79
CA GLU A 89 7.85 8.66 10.09
C GLU A 89 9.28 8.21 10.44
N ARG A 90 9.54 8.04 11.74
CA ARG A 90 10.84 7.56 12.22
C ARG A 90 11.10 6.11 11.78
N SER A 91 10.10 5.25 11.94
CA SER A 91 10.20 3.85 11.57
C SER A 91 10.42 3.68 10.07
N PHE A 92 9.69 4.42 9.22
CA PHE A 92 9.82 4.32 7.78
C PHE A 92 11.18 4.76 7.27
N SER A 93 11.81 5.75 7.91
CA SER A 93 13.17 6.14 7.57
C SER A 93 14.16 4.99 7.80
N GLN A 94 14.08 4.31 8.95
CA GLN A 94 14.93 3.15 9.26
C GLN A 94 14.62 1.96 8.35
N TRP A 95 13.34 1.68 8.12
CA TRP A 95 12.90 0.58 7.25
C TRP A 95 13.29 0.78 5.78
N ALA A 96 13.38 2.04 5.34
CA ALA A 96 13.86 2.35 3.99
C ALA A 96 15.32 1.94 3.79
N ASP A 97 16.17 2.09 4.81
CA ASP A 97 17.58 1.66 4.72
C ASP A 97 17.68 0.12 4.67
N GLU A 98 16.86 -0.58 5.46
CA GLU A 98 16.77 -2.05 5.41
C GLU A 98 16.30 -2.53 4.03
N LEU A 99 15.25 -1.92 3.47
CA LEU A 99 14.74 -2.27 2.14
C LEU A 99 15.77 -2.03 1.02
N ARG A 100 16.53 -0.94 1.10
CA ARG A 100 17.62 -0.69 0.14
C ARG A 100 18.68 -1.79 0.21
N ALA A 101 19.08 -2.19 1.41
CA ALA A 101 20.04 -3.29 1.60
C ALA A 101 19.52 -4.61 1.04
N ILE A 102 18.23 -4.92 1.23
CA ILE A 102 17.59 -6.10 0.63
C ILE A 102 17.57 -5.98 -0.88
N ALA A 103 17.25 -4.81 -1.44
CA ALA A 103 17.20 -4.58 -2.89
C ALA A 103 18.56 -4.74 -3.58
N GLU A 104 19.66 -4.54 -2.87
CA GLU A 104 21.03 -4.75 -3.35
C GLU A 104 21.47 -6.22 -3.33
N THR A 105 20.67 -7.11 -2.75
CA THR A 105 20.97 -8.56 -2.71
C THR A 105 20.83 -9.15 -4.11
N SER A 106 21.93 -9.69 -4.65
CA SER A 106 21.96 -10.23 -6.01
C SER A 106 21.31 -11.60 -6.18
N ASP A 107 21.20 -12.39 -5.10
CA ASP A 107 20.56 -13.72 -5.11
C ASP A 107 19.03 -13.54 -4.95
N PRO A 108 18.21 -13.92 -5.97
CA PRO A 108 16.76 -13.73 -5.93
C PRO A 108 16.07 -14.53 -4.82
N VAL A 109 16.58 -15.72 -4.48
CA VAL A 109 16.00 -16.56 -3.43
C VAL A 109 16.26 -15.92 -2.06
N LYS A 110 17.50 -15.52 -1.81
CA LYS A 110 17.88 -14.82 -0.59
C LYS A 110 17.14 -13.48 -0.44
N GLN A 111 17.02 -12.72 -1.52
CA GLN A 111 16.29 -11.46 -1.54
C GLN A 111 14.82 -11.64 -1.14
N LYS A 112 14.13 -12.67 -1.68
CA LYS A 112 12.75 -13.01 -1.29
C LYS A 112 12.65 -13.40 0.18
N VAL A 113 13.57 -14.21 0.68
CA VAL A 113 13.59 -14.62 2.11
C VAL A 113 13.78 -13.41 3.01
N GLN A 114 14.71 -12.52 2.68
CA GLN A 114 14.96 -11.30 3.43
C GLN A 114 13.75 -10.35 3.42
N LEU A 115 13.10 -10.18 2.26
CA LEU A 115 11.89 -9.37 2.17
C LEU A 115 10.74 -9.93 3.03
N ASN A 116 10.52 -11.26 2.99
CA ASN A 116 9.49 -11.87 3.84
C ASN A 116 9.82 -11.72 5.32
N ALA A 117 11.08 -11.86 5.72
CA ALA A 117 11.51 -11.62 7.11
C ALA A 117 11.28 -10.15 7.53
N PHE A 118 11.58 -9.20 6.64
CA PHE A 118 11.27 -7.78 6.85
C PHE A 118 9.77 -7.55 7.06
N ILE A 119 8.91 -8.09 6.20
CA ILE A 119 7.45 -7.96 6.30
C ILE A 119 6.95 -8.53 7.63
N ALA A 120 7.38 -9.72 8.01
CA ALA A 120 7.01 -10.36 9.26
C ALA A 120 7.41 -9.51 10.48
N GLU A 121 8.65 -9.02 10.51
CA GLU A 121 9.17 -8.25 11.65
C GLU A 121 8.62 -6.81 11.70
N ARG A 122 8.45 -6.14 10.55
CA ARG A 122 8.07 -4.72 10.50
C ARG A 122 6.57 -4.49 10.36
N PHE A 123 5.87 -5.32 9.59
CA PHE A 123 4.43 -5.14 9.36
C PHE A 123 3.59 -6.06 10.26
N GLU A 124 3.78 -7.37 10.15
CA GLU A 124 2.93 -8.33 10.86
C GLU A 124 3.08 -8.22 12.38
N LYS A 125 4.29 -8.09 12.89
CA LYS A 125 4.54 -7.92 14.34
C LYS A 125 3.91 -6.65 14.90
N ASN A 126 3.94 -5.54 14.14
CA ASN A 126 3.27 -4.29 14.54
C ASN A 126 1.74 -4.37 14.48
N MET A 127 1.18 -5.31 13.71
CA MET A 127 -0.26 -5.57 13.64
C MET A 127 -0.70 -6.73 14.56
N ALA A 128 0.24 -7.47 15.13
CA ALA A 128 -0.06 -8.61 16.00
C ALA A 128 -0.93 -8.20 17.20
N GLY A 129 -1.99 -8.96 17.44
CA GLY A 129 -2.94 -8.71 18.53
C GLY A 129 -3.90 -7.54 18.30
N LYS A 130 -3.82 -6.81 17.19
CA LYS A 130 -4.62 -5.63 16.90
C LYS A 130 -5.84 -5.88 15.99
N SER A 131 -6.11 -7.12 15.64
CA SER A 131 -7.26 -7.50 14.81
C SER A 131 -8.61 -7.09 15.41
N GLN A 132 -8.72 -7.16 16.75
CA GLN A 132 -9.92 -6.74 17.44
C GLN A 132 -10.14 -5.22 17.36
N GLU A 133 -9.07 -4.44 17.46
CA GLU A 133 -9.11 -2.99 17.32
C GLU A 133 -9.63 -2.57 15.93
N LEU A 134 -9.15 -3.23 14.87
CA LEU A 134 -9.62 -3.01 13.50
C LEU A 134 -11.09 -3.43 13.35
N ALA A 135 -11.48 -4.59 13.88
CA ALA A 135 -12.85 -5.07 13.84
C ALA A 135 -13.81 -4.09 14.53
N ASP A 136 -13.42 -3.55 15.69
CA ASP A 136 -14.22 -2.57 16.43
C ASP A 136 -14.28 -1.22 15.73
N ALA A 137 -13.20 -0.80 15.05
CA ALA A 137 -13.19 0.40 14.22
C ALA A 137 -14.15 0.25 13.02
N LEU A 138 -14.13 -0.92 12.35
CA LEU A 138 -15.01 -1.20 11.21
C LEU A 138 -16.49 -1.33 11.63
N LYS A 139 -16.80 -1.93 12.79
CA LYS A 139 -18.18 -1.99 13.32
C LYS A 139 -18.77 -0.60 13.59
N ARG A 140 -17.93 0.36 13.97
CA ARG A 140 -18.33 1.75 14.25
C ARG A 140 -18.19 2.67 13.03
N PHE A 141 -17.78 2.10 11.89
CA PHE A 141 -17.56 2.87 10.67
C PHE A 141 -18.89 3.44 10.13
N THR A 142 -18.87 4.73 9.79
CA THR A 142 -19.95 5.43 9.13
C THR A 142 -19.42 6.16 7.90
N LEU A 143 -20.30 6.63 7.03
CA LEU A 143 -19.91 7.42 5.85
C LEU A 143 -19.14 8.71 6.20
N TYR A 144 -19.32 9.21 7.42
CA TYR A 144 -18.66 10.41 7.93
C TYR A 144 -17.36 10.12 8.69
N SER A 145 -17.01 8.83 8.85
CA SER A 145 -15.82 8.42 9.60
C SER A 145 -14.52 8.83 8.92
N MET A 146 -14.54 8.93 7.59
CA MET A 146 -13.38 9.21 6.73
C MET A 146 -13.74 10.01 5.49
N GLN A 147 -12.73 10.40 4.73
CA GLN A 147 -12.89 11.00 3.40
C GLN A 147 -13.60 10.00 2.46
N GLN A 148 -14.46 10.53 1.59
CA GLN A 148 -15.31 9.75 0.70
C GLN A 148 -14.50 8.74 -0.17
N TYR A 149 -13.30 9.10 -0.63
CA TYR A 149 -12.49 8.19 -1.44
C TYR A 149 -12.06 6.94 -0.66
N ARG A 150 -11.79 7.04 0.66
CA ARG A 150 -11.47 5.89 1.51
C ARG A 150 -12.70 5.03 1.79
N THR A 151 -13.85 5.64 1.93
CA THR A 151 -15.12 4.90 2.04
C THR A 151 -15.37 4.12 0.74
N ARG A 152 -15.18 4.72 -0.43
CA ARG A 152 -15.28 4.05 -1.72
C ARG A 152 -14.26 2.90 -1.84
N TYR A 153 -13.03 3.12 -1.43
CA TYR A 153 -12.01 2.07 -1.40
C TYR A 153 -12.44 0.89 -0.53
N LEU A 154 -12.91 1.14 0.70
CA LEU A 154 -13.38 0.08 1.60
C LEU A 154 -14.53 -0.73 0.97
N LEU A 155 -15.55 -0.05 0.46
CA LEU A 155 -16.69 -0.70 -0.18
C LEU A 155 -16.26 -1.49 -1.43
N ALA A 156 -15.38 -0.93 -2.25
CA ALA A 156 -14.83 -1.62 -3.42
C ALA A 156 -14.08 -2.90 -3.03
N ARG A 157 -13.29 -2.88 -1.95
CA ARG A 157 -12.61 -4.07 -1.43
C ARG A 157 -13.58 -5.13 -0.93
N LEU A 158 -14.63 -4.73 -0.21
CA LEU A 158 -15.66 -5.64 0.24
C LEU A 158 -16.41 -6.28 -0.94
N THR A 159 -16.82 -5.46 -1.92
CA THR A 159 -17.50 -5.95 -3.14
C THR A 159 -16.61 -6.88 -3.93
N GLN A 160 -15.34 -6.53 -4.13
CA GLN A 160 -14.37 -7.41 -4.80
C GLN A 160 -14.20 -8.74 -4.08
N HIS A 161 -14.15 -8.73 -2.74
CA HIS A 161 -14.04 -9.96 -1.96
C HIS A 161 -15.27 -10.87 -2.13
N VAL A 162 -16.46 -10.27 -2.10
CA VAL A 162 -17.71 -10.98 -2.34
C VAL A 162 -17.75 -11.54 -3.78
N ASP A 163 -17.42 -10.72 -4.78
CA ASP A 163 -17.39 -11.14 -6.19
C ASP A 163 -16.41 -12.31 -6.42
N MET A 164 -15.23 -12.26 -5.83
CA MET A 164 -14.26 -13.36 -5.87
C MET A 164 -14.82 -14.65 -5.26
N ALA A 165 -15.50 -14.55 -4.11
CA ALA A 165 -16.08 -15.71 -3.45
C ALA A 165 -17.18 -16.37 -4.31
N PHE A 166 -18.01 -15.58 -4.98
CA PHE A 166 -19.06 -16.08 -5.87
C PHE A 166 -18.54 -16.59 -7.22
N SER A 167 -17.53 -15.91 -7.78
CA SER A 167 -16.97 -16.26 -9.10
C SER A 167 -15.90 -17.36 -9.03
N GLY A 168 -15.48 -17.76 -7.83
CA GLY A 168 -14.40 -18.75 -7.63
C GLY A 168 -13.00 -18.25 -8.04
N LEU A 169 -12.83 -16.95 -8.25
CA LEU A 169 -11.56 -16.34 -8.58
C LEU A 169 -10.60 -16.38 -7.38
N LYS A 170 -9.35 -16.79 -7.64
CA LYS A 170 -8.32 -16.88 -6.59
C LYS A 170 -7.44 -15.63 -6.47
N VAL A 171 -7.47 -14.77 -7.48
CA VAL A 171 -6.64 -13.57 -7.55
C VAL A 171 -7.53 -12.35 -7.76
N PRO A 172 -7.38 -11.30 -6.94
CA PRO A 172 -8.17 -10.08 -7.11
C PRO A 172 -7.80 -9.37 -8.42
N GLY A 173 -8.82 -8.90 -9.12
CA GLY A 173 -8.69 -8.03 -10.28
C GLY A 173 -8.50 -6.56 -9.92
N SER A 174 -8.75 -5.65 -10.88
CA SER A 174 -8.77 -4.21 -10.62
C SER A 174 -9.90 -3.81 -9.68
N LEU A 175 -9.66 -2.79 -8.85
CA LEU A 175 -10.70 -2.14 -8.05
C LEU A 175 -11.51 -1.11 -8.84
N GLU A 176 -11.04 -0.72 -10.02
CA GLU A 176 -11.64 0.33 -10.82
C GLU A 176 -13.16 0.15 -11.07
N PRO A 177 -13.65 -1.05 -11.45
CA PRO A 177 -15.08 -1.25 -11.68
C PRO A 177 -15.94 -0.93 -10.45
N PHE A 178 -15.42 -1.16 -9.26
CA PHE A 178 -16.14 -1.00 -7.99
C PHE A 178 -16.01 0.42 -7.43
N THR A 179 -14.88 1.11 -7.67
CA THR A 179 -14.65 2.47 -7.16
C THR A 179 -15.38 3.55 -7.93
N ASN A 180 -15.81 3.26 -9.15
CA ASN A 180 -16.58 4.18 -10.01
C ASN A 180 -18.09 4.11 -9.75
N LEU A 181 -18.55 3.18 -8.88
CA LEU A 181 -19.94 3.08 -8.48
C LEU A 181 -20.31 4.21 -7.51
N GLU A 182 -21.57 4.64 -7.55
CA GLU A 182 -22.13 5.54 -6.57
C GLU A 182 -22.40 4.82 -5.26
N ILE A 183 -22.26 5.55 -4.14
CA ILE A 183 -22.61 5.01 -2.82
C ILE A 183 -24.09 5.36 -2.60
N GLU A 184 -24.93 4.35 -2.64
CA GLU A 184 -26.34 4.49 -2.33
C GLU A 184 -26.64 4.22 -0.85
N HIS A 185 -27.62 4.92 -0.33
CA HIS A 185 -28.16 4.70 1.02
C HIS A 185 -29.39 3.78 0.92
N ILE A 186 -29.34 2.63 1.60
CA ILE A 186 -30.49 1.73 1.69
C ILE A 186 -31.63 2.35 2.49
N LEU A 187 -31.30 3.22 3.45
CA LEU A 187 -32.26 3.98 4.24
C LEU A 187 -32.11 5.48 3.96
N PRO A 188 -33.25 6.22 3.89
CA PRO A 188 -33.17 7.66 3.69
C PRO A 188 -32.41 8.34 4.84
N ASN A 189 -31.61 9.34 4.49
CA ASN A 189 -30.84 10.11 5.49
C ASN A 189 -31.69 10.96 6.43
N LYS A 190 -32.97 11.13 6.12
CA LYS A 190 -33.99 11.78 6.95
C LYS A 190 -35.28 10.99 6.86
N PRO A 191 -35.95 10.69 7.97
CA PRO A 191 -37.29 10.15 7.95
C PRO A 191 -38.30 11.14 7.37
#